data_910c5385388bc85d1f67d637da27d67a
#
_entry.id   910c5385388bc85d1f67d637da27d67a
#
_cell.length_a   1.000
_cell.length_b   1.000
_cell.length_c   1.000
_cell.angle_alpha   90.00
_cell.angle_beta   90.00
_cell.angle_gamma   90.00
#
_symmetry.space_group_name_H-M   'P 1'
#
loop_
_entity.id
_entity.type
_entity.pdbx_description
1 polymer ?
#
loop_
_entity_poly.entity_id
_entity_poly.type
_entity_poly.pdbx_seq_one_letter_code
_entity_poly.pdbx_strand_id
1 'polypeptide(L)'
;MVDPLGPGAGAATLSACSMAVRALEQSLGIGSVQVVVLGTPAAHQLAVECGISPAWRIPVPCENTRFARRTLSRVAQRELPMAVMAWGARAAMLVSHSLQDTPLVVVLDAPCEAKHVRNAEFAEVLCMGDALADEASGSGWLPIRIRSVLAPMPEWAQVPSLDRNSLRRNWNAADTDWVIGVLPFCDHSSDALFAFHAMGRFAFAGHGAHLVLDPNMRNAGDVRAIASKLELNSRVHFDSSLKCPWKISPAVDLWLSLKDIKRDETALHPCIAAALGAPVLTSAGSFAAGGIEHQVDGLIARPGINAFAFEMIQAVKKPSMLAQMASASRVRHASESVRQVFFTAIQESVQRVCPGIFSQAAGLPAASKFAAAST
;
A
#
# COMPACT_ATOMS: atom_id res chain seq x y z
N MET A 1 11.01 -10.04 -2.74
CA MET A 1 10.03 -10.83 -1.98
C MET A 1 9.00 -9.88 -1.42
N VAL A 2 7.73 -10.18 -1.55
CA VAL A 2 6.64 -9.32 -1.10
C VAL A 2 5.83 -10.08 -0.05
N ASP A 3 5.55 -9.45 1.07
CA ASP A 3 4.64 -9.96 2.09
C ASP A 3 3.44 -9.03 2.23
N PRO A 4 2.35 -9.27 1.51
CA PRO A 4 1.12 -8.55 1.71
C PRO A 4 0.46 -9.06 3.00
N LEU A 5 0.76 -8.44 4.13
CA LEU A 5 0.11 -8.70 5.41
C LEU A 5 -1.30 -8.13 5.42
N GLY A 6 -2.20 -8.84 4.81
CA GLY A 6 -3.59 -8.44 4.77
C GLY A 6 -4.03 -7.84 3.43
N PRO A 7 -5.29 -7.99 3.12
CA PRO A 7 -5.78 -7.77 1.76
C PRO A 7 -5.84 -6.32 1.29
N GLY A 8 -5.60 -5.37 2.15
CA GLY A 8 -5.76 -3.95 1.80
C GLY A 8 -4.44 -3.22 1.57
N ALA A 9 -3.51 -3.28 2.50
CA ALA A 9 -2.16 -2.73 2.31
C ALA A 9 -1.40 -3.52 1.25
N GLY A 10 -1.72 -4.80 1.12
CA GLY A 10 -1.16 -5.66 0.10
C GLY A 10 -1.27 -5.09 -1.31
N ALA A 11 -2.40 -4.49 -1.70
CA ALA A 11 -2.57 -3.94 -3.04
C ALA A 11 -1.60 -2.77 -3.33
N ALA A 12 -1.38 -1.89 -2.35
CA ALA A 12 -0.47 -0.77 -2.48
C ALA A 12 0.98 -1.23 -2.61
N THR A 13 1.41 -2.04 -1.67
CA THR A 13 2.74 -2.63 -1.63
C THR A 13 3.02 -3.46 -2.87
N LEU A 14 2.06 -4.28 -3.30
CA LEU A 14 2.17 -5.09 -4.52
C LEU A 14 2.26 -4.23 -5.78
N SER A 15 1.49 -3.15 -5.88
CA SER A 15 1.55 -2.24 -7.02
C SER A 15 2.88 -1.51 -7.10
N ALA A 16 3.40 -1.00 -5.97
CA ALA A 16 4.73 -0.40 -5.92
C ALA A 16 5.84 -1.42 -6.25
N CYS A 17 5.71 -2.65 -5.76
CA CYS A 17 6.62 -3.75 -6.12
C CYS A 17 6.55 -4.07 -7.61
N SER A 18 5.38 -4.11 -8.23
CA SER A 18 5.22 -4.33 -9.68
C SER A 18 5.98 -3.29 -10.50
N MET A 19 5.88 -2.01 -10.11
CA MET A 19 6.63 -0.94 -10.76
C MET A 19 8.14 -1.08 -10.58
N ALA A 20 8.60 -1.47 -9.39
CA ALA A 20 10.02 -1.72 -9.14
C ALA A 20 10.56 -2.90 -9.95
N VAL A 21 9.79 -3.98 -10.09
CA VAL A 21 10.15 -5.11 -10.97
C VAL A 21 10.36 -4.64 -12.40
N ARG A 22 9.43 -3.85 -12.94
CA ARG A 22 9.57 -3.28 -14.30
C ARG A 22 10.81 -2.39 -14.43
N ALA A 23 11.08 -1.54 -13.43
CA ALA A 23 12.27 -0.68 -13.42
C ALA A 23 13.57 -1.50 -13.47
N LEU A 24 13.63 -2.59 -12.73
CA LEU A 24 14.78 -3.48 -12.73
C LEU A 24 14.90 -4.27 -14.04
N GLU A 25 13.79 -4.80 -14.56
CA GLU A 25 13.78 -5.54 -15.83
C GLU A 25 14.16 -4.66 -17.03
N GLN A 26 13.81 -3.37 -17.00
CA GLN A 26 14.28 -2.42 -18.02
C GLN A 26 15.81 -2.29 -18.05
N SER A 27 16.47 -2.44 -16.91
CA SER A 27 17.93 -2.29 -16.80
C SER A 27 18.70 -3.61 -16.85
N LEU A 28 18.10 -4.69 -16.36
CA LEU A 28 18.74 -6.02 -16.24
C LEU A 28 18.31 -6.99 -17.36
N GLY A 29 17.26 -6.63 -18.12
CA GLY A 29 16.63 -7.50 -19.10
C GLY A 29 15.38 -8.20 -18.57
N ILE A 30 14.44 -8.51 -19.45
CA ILE A 30 13.19 -9.20 -19.14
C ILE A 30 13.49 -10.59 -18.58
N GLY A 31 12.83 -10.93 -17.45
CA GLY A 31 13.00 -12.21 -16.76
C GLY A 31 14.22 -12.31 -15.84
N SER A 32 15.00 -11.22 -15.70
CA SER A 32 16.11 -11.15 -14.73
C SER A 32 15.64 -11.02 -13.29
N VAL A 33 14.39 -10.60 -13.07
CA VAL A 33 13.79 -10.42 -11.76
C VAL A 33 12.77 -11.51 -11.47
N GLN A 34 12.98 -12.24 -10.39
CA GLN A 34 12.03 -13.24 -9.93
C GLN A 34 11.29 -12.75 -8.71
N VAL A 35 9.97 -12.84 -8.72
CA VAL A 35 9.12 -12.40 -7.61
C VAL A 35 8.65 -13.58 -6.79
N VAL A 36 8.90 -13.51 -5.49
CA VAL A 36 8.38 -14.45 -4.50
C VAL A 36 7.31 -13.76 -3.67
N VAL A 37 6.08 -14.26 -3.74
CA VAL A 37 4.97 -13.73 -2.94
C VAL A 37 4.69 -14.65 -1.76
N LEU A 38 4.74 -14.07 -0.57
CA LEU A 38 4.38 -14.76 0.67
C LEU A 38 2.92 -14.46 1.01
N GLY A 39 2.16 -15.44 1.45
CA GLY A 39 0.82 -15.16 1.96
C GLY A 39 -0.22 -16.22 1.64
N THR A 40 -1.47 -15.85 1.82
CA THR A 40 -2.64 -16.68 1.54
C THR A 40 -2.91 -16.78 0.03
N PRO A 41 -3.72 -17.74 -0.43
CA PRO A 41 -4.17 -17.77 -1.82
C PRO A 41 -4.81 -16.46 -2.30
N ALA A 42 -5.52 -15.76 -1.41
CA ALA A 42 -6.09 -14.44 -1.71
C ALA A 42 -5.01 -13.38 -1.96
N ALA A 43 -3.92 -13.38 -1.19
CA ALA A 43 -2.78 -12.50 -1.41
C ALA A 43 -2.06 -12.80 -2.75
N HIS A 44 -1.95 -14.07 -3.11
CA HIS A 44 -1.39 -14.46 -4.40
C HIS A 44 -2.27 -14.01 -5.58
N GLN A 45 -3.60 -14.13 -5.45
CA GLN A 45 -4.53 -13.63 -6.45
C GLN A 45 -4.43 -12.10 -6.59
N LEU A 46 -4.35 -11.39 -5.48
CA LEU A 46 -4.18 -9.93 -5.47
C LEU A 46 -2.87 -9.51 -6.14
N ALA A 47 -1.78 -10.27 -5.95
CA ALA A 47 -0.50 -9.99 -6.62
C ALA A 47 -0.66 -10.03 -8.15
N VAL A 48 -1.37 -11.02 -8.67
CA VAL A 48 -1.66 -11.12 -10.11
C VAL A 48 -2.51 -9.94 -10.58
N GLU A 49 -3.53 -9.56 -9.84
CA GLU A 49 -4.36 -8.38 -10.15
C GLU A 49 -3.57 -7.06 -10.13
N CYS A 50 -2.50 -6.99 -9.33
CA CYS A 50 -1.56 -5.86 -9.30
C CYS A 50 -0.46 -5.95 -10.37
N GLY A 51 -0.54 -6.90 -11.31
CA GLY A 51 0.39 -7.04 -12.42
C GLY A 51 1.71 -7.73 -12.06
N ILE A 52 1.75 -8.48 -10.96
CA ILE A 52 2.88 -9.34 -10.61
C ILE A 52 2.62 -10.76 -11.08
N SER A 53 3.56 -11.31 -11.85
CA SER A 53 3.60 -12.75 -12.18
C SER A 53 4.56 -13.43 -11.20
N PRO A 54 4.09 -13.99 -10.07
CA PRO A 54 4.98 -14.57 -9.09
C PRO A 54 5.60 -15.85 -9.63
N ALA A 55 6.93 -15.90 -9.68
CA ALA A 55 7.67 -17.11 -10.01
C ALA A 55 7.47 -18.19 -8.93
N TRP A 56 7.36 -17.75 -7.67
CA TRP A 56 7.16 -18.62 -6.53
C TRP A 56 6.06 -18.11 -5.61
N ARG A 57 5.17 -19.02 -5.22
CA ARG A 57 4.10 -18.76 -4.25
C ARG A 57 4.38 -19.55 -2.99
N ILE A 58 4.70 -18.86 -1.90
CA ILE A 58 4.95 -19.53 -0.62
C ILE A 58 3.72 -19.31 0.25
N PRO A 59 2.87 -20.33 0.44
CA PRO A 59 1.74 -20.22 1.35
C PRO A 59 2.28 -20.16 2.77
N VAL A 60 2.04 -19.03 3.42
CA VAL A 60 2.40 -18.82 4.82
C VAL A 60 1.13 -18.57 5.59
N PRO A 61 0.68 -19.51 6.42
CA PRO A 61 -0.21 -19.17 7.52
C PRO A 61 0.54 -18.20 8.42
N CYS A 62 -0.14 -17.20 8.95
CA CYS A 62 0.44 -16.07 9.71
C CYS A 62 1.41 -16.49 10.84
N GLU A 63 1.40 -17.73 11.26
CA GLU A 63 2.09 -18.25 12.43
C GLU A 63 3.32 -19.14 12.13
N ASN A 64 3.49 -19.65 10.90
CA ASN A 64 4.55 -20.64 10.63
C ASN A 64 5.77 -20.06 9.89
N THR A 65 6.53 -19.20 10.58
CA THR A 65 7.77 -18.59 10.07
C THR A 65 8.84 -19.64 9.73
N ARG A 66 8.88 -20.78 10.40
CA ARG A 66 9.88 -21.85 10.14
C ARG A 66 9.67 -22.52 8.78
N PHE A 67 8.41 -22.77 8.41
CA PHE A 67 8.09 -23.33 7.08
C PHE A 67 8.47 -22.34 5.98
N ALA A 68 8.10 -21.06 6.13
CA ALA A 68 8.45 -20.02 5.18
C ALA A 68 9.95 -19.88 4.99
N ARG A 69 10.72 -19.88 6.09
CA ARG A 69 12.19 -19.82 6.05
C ARG A 69 12.79 -21.00 5.28
N ARG A 70 12.36 -22.24 5.58
CA ARG A 70 12.87 -23.45 4.88
C ARG A 70 12.55 -23.41 3.39
N THR A 71 11.34 -23.01 3.04
CA THR A 71 10.94 -22.91 1.63
C THR A 71 11.72 -21.82 0.91
N LEU A 72 11.87 -20.66 1.53
CA LEU A 72 12.66 -19.55 0.97
C LEU A 72 14.13 -19.95 0.78
N SER A 73 14.74 -20.62 1.75
CA SER A 73 16.12 -21.12 1.61
C SER A 73 16.27 -22.10 0.44
N ARG A 74 15.28 -22.98 0.22
CA ARG A 74 15.30 -23.92 -0.94
C ARG A 74 15.16 -23.16 -2.27
N VAL A 75 14.26 -22.19 -2.34
CA VAL A 75 14.10 -21.33 -3.52
C VAL A 75 15.42 -20.61 -3.83
N ALA A 76 16.04 -20.01 -2.82
CA ALA A 76 17.30 -19.30 -3.00
C ALA A 76 18.46 -20.21 -3.41
N GLN A 77 18.54 -21.43 -2.87
CA GLN A 77 19.53 -22.42 -3.29
C GLN A 77 19.37 -22.84 -4.75
N ARG A 78 18.14 -22.83 -5.25
CA ARG A 78 17.84 -23.14 -6.65
C ARG A 78 18.11 -21.96 -7.58
N GLU A 79 17.66 -20.77 -7.19
CA GLU A 79 17.68 -19.59 -8.05
C GLU A 79 18.96 -18.77 -7.94
N LEU A 80 19.78 -18.99 -6.88
CA LEU A 80 21.07 -18.32 -6.60
C LEU A 80 21.02 -16.80 -6.83
N PRO A 81 20.15 -16.07 -6.12
CA PRO A 81 19.97 -14.65 -6.37
C PRO A 81 21.24 -13.86 -6.04
N MET A 82 21.62 -12.93 -6.90
CA MET A 82 22.74 -12.00 -6.67
C MET A 82 22.42 -10.95 -5.62
N ALA A 83 21.16 -10.53 -5.55
CA ALA A 83 20.63 -9.61 -4.55
C ALA A 83 19.14 -9.91 -4.31
N VAL A 84 18.64 -9.54 -3.13
CA VAL A 84 17.22 -9.69 -2.79
C VAL A 84 16.65 -8.35 -2.36
N MET A 85 15.48 -8.02 -2.88
CA MET A 85 14.68 -6.89 -2.42
C MET A 85 13.49 -7.41 -1.62
N ALA A 86 13.40 -6.99 -0.37
CA ALA A 86 12.33 -7.40 0.54
C ALA A 86 11.36 -6.23 0.78
N TRP A 87 10.07 -6.44 0.50
CA TRP A 87 9.02 -5.45 0.65
C TRP A 87 8.22 -5.70 1.92
N GLY A 88 8.27 -4.73 2.83
CA GLY A 88 7.65 -4.78 4.14
C GLY A 88 8.51 -5.48 5.19
N ALA A 89 8.20 -5.18 6.47
CA ALA A 89 8.97 -5.61 7.64
C ALA A 89 9.13 -7.13 7.74
N ARG A 90 8.03 -7.89 7.53
CA ARG A 90 8.05 -9.34 7.65
C ARG A 90 8.86 -10.01 6.55
N ALA A 91 8.76 -9.50 5.30
CA ALA A 91 9.60 -9.98 4.21
C ALA A 91 11.08 -9.77 4.52
N ALA A 92 11.46 -8.58 5.03
CA ALA A 92 12.81 -8.27 5.44
C ALA A 92 13.32 -9.23 6.53
N MET A 93 12.52 -9.47 7.56
CA MET A 93 12.86 -10.42 8.63
C MET A 93 13.08 -11.84 8.10
N LEU A 94 12.17 -12.34 7.26
CA LEU A 94 12.27 -13.70 6.72
C LEU A 94 13.49 -13.86 5.81
N VAL A 95 13.74 -12.89 4.92
CA VAL A 95 14.89 -12.89 4.01
C VAL A 95 16.18 -12.87 4.80
N SER A 96 16.35 -11.91 5.71
CA SER A 96 17.59 -11.73 6.47
C SER A 96 17.98 -12.96 7.32
N HIS A 97 16.99 -13.72 7.78
CA HIS A 97 17.23 -14.96 8.53
C HIS A 97 17.42 -16.21 7.64
N SER A 98 16.98 -16.16 6.39
CA SER A 98 17.04 -17.32 5.49
C SER A 98 18.19 -17.23 4.49
N LEU A 99 18.64 -16.01 4.16
CA LEU A 99 19.60 -15.70 3.10
C LEU A 99 20.69 -14.75 3.66
N GLN A 100 21.44 -15.21 4.65
CA GLN A 100 22.32 -14.38 5.47
C GLN A 100 23.43 -13.69 4.69
N ASP A 101 23.91 -14.32 3.62
CA ASP A 101 25.06 -13.84 2.83
C ASP A 101 24.60 -13.17 1.52
N THR A 102 23.30 -13.02 1.31
CA THR A 102 22.77 -12.40 0.09
C THR A 102 22.58 -10.90 0.32
N PRO A 103 23.11 -10.04 -0.58
CA PRO A 103 22.88 -8.61 -0.53
C PRO A 103 21.39 -8.25 -0.45
N LEU A 104 21.03 -7.36 0.50
CA LEU A 104 19.63 -7.09 0.84
C LEU A 104 19.29 -5.61 0.66
N VAL A 105 18.22 -5.34 -0.07
CA VAL A 105 17.50 -4.06 -0.07
C VAL A 105 16.18 -4.27 0.67
N VAL A 106 15.91 -3.43 1.67
CA VAL A 106 14.64 -3.44 2.41
C VAL A 106 13.80 -2.25 1.94
N VAL A 107 12.60 -2.52 1.48
CA VAL A 107 11.63 -1.46 1.12
C VAL A 107 10.59 -1.40 2.22
N LEU A 108 10.50 -0.24 2.86
CA LEU A 108 9.57 0.01 3.96
C LEU A 108 8.44 0.93 3.48
N ASP A 109 7.23 0.47 3.61
CA ASP A 109 5.99 1.23 3.47
C ASP A 109 5.29 1.43 4.82
N ALA A 110 5.81 0.79 5.87
CA ALA A 110 5.39 0.86 7.26
C ALA A 110 6.60 0.70 8.20
N PRO A 111 6.52 1.09 9.47
CA PRO A 111 7.63 1.01 10.44
C PRO A 111 8.19 -0.39 10.62
N CYS A 112 9.50 -0.47 10.70
CA CYS A 112 10.23 -1.70 11.01
C CYS A 112 11.48 -1.38 11.84
N GLU A 113 11.65 -2.02 13.00
CA GLU A 113 12.85 -1.87 13.80
C GLU A 113 14.00 -2.71 13.21
N ALA A 114 15.20 -2.10 13.11
CA ALA A 114 16.40 -2.76 12.56
C ALA A 114 16.78 -4.03 13.31
N LYS A 115 16.56 -4.08 14.64
CA LYS A 115 16.85 -5.27 15.47
C LYS A 115 16.14 -6.54 15.03
N HIS A 116 15.06 -6.43 14.27
CA HIS A 116 14.31 -7.57 13.74
C HIS A 116 14.90 -8.12 12.43
N VAL A 117 15.79 -7.38 11.80
CA VAL A 117 16.43 -7.73 10.54
C VAL A 117 17.90 -8.09 10.82
N ARG A 118 18.28 -9.32 10.51
CA ARG A 118 19.65 -9.77 10.71
C ARG A 118 20.57 -9.08 9.70
N ASN A 119 21.77 -8.67 10.15
CA ASN A 119 22.73 -7.93 9.34
C ASN A 119 22.16 -6.61 8.77
N ALA A 120 21.27 -5.94 9.53
CA ALA A 120 20.62 -4.70 9.11
C ALA A 120 21.62 -3.61 8.74
N GLU A 121 22.82 -3.62 9.31
CA GLU A 121 23.90 -2.67 9.04
C GLU A 121 24.44 -2.75 7.60
N PHE A 122 24.24 -3.85 6.90
CA PHE A 122 24.63 -4.03 5.50
C PHE A 122 23.49 -3.85 4.50
N ALA A 123 22.27 -3.74 4.99
CA ALA A 123 21.10 -3.54 4.12
C ALA A 123 20.97 -2.08 3.68
N GLU A 124 20.58 -1.87 2.42
CA GLU A 124 20.03 -0.58 1.97
C GLU A 124 18.56 -0.52 2.34
N VAL A 125 18.08 0.64 2.79
CA VAL A 125 16.70 0.85 3.22
C VAL A 125 16.07 1.94 2.37
N LEU A 126 14.99 1.59 1.68
CA LEU A 126 14.20 2.51 0.89
C LEU A 126 12.86 2.75 1.58
N CYS A 127 12.64 3.94 2.08
CA CYS A 127 11.42 4.33 2.80
C CYS A 127 10.45 5.06 1.87
N MET A 128 9.17 4.69 1.91
CA MET A 128 8.12 5.34 1.15
C MET A 128 7.69 6.64 1.85
N GLY A 129 8.51 7.69 1.73
CA GLY A 129 8.29 9.02 2.29
C GLY A 129 9.23 9.40 3.45
N ASP A 130 9.40 10.70 3.64
CA ASP A 130 10.38 11.27 4.58
C ASP A 130 10.04 10.94 6.04
N ALA A 131 8.79 11.00 6.43
CA ALA A 131 8.39 10.68 7.81
C ALA A 131 8.72 9.24 8.20
N LEU A 132 8.66 8.30 7.24
CA LEU A 132 9.05 6.92 7.47
C LEU A 132 10.57 6.75 7.50
N ALA A 133 11.31 7.56 6.75
CA ALA A 133 12.77 7.58 6.78
C ALA A 133 13.29 8.11 8.14
N ASP A 134 12.65 9.14 8.68
CA ASP A 134 12.95 9.67 10.01
C ASP A 134 12.68 8.62 11.09
N GLU A 135 11.55 7.94 11.03
CA GLU A 135 11.20 6.85 11.95
C GLU A 135 12.18 5.68 11.84
N ALA A 136 12.59 5.29 10.63
CA ALA A 136 13.59 4.25 10.42
C ALA A 136 14.92 4.61 11.08
N SER A 137 15.36 5.87 10.96
CA SER A 137 16.57 6.36 11.63
C SER A 137 16.47 6.22 13.16
N GLY A 138 15.32 6.55 13.75
CA GLY A 138 15.03 6.39 15.18
C GLY A 138 14.90 4.93 15.60
N SER A 139 14.60 4.03 14.69
CA SER A 139 14.37 2.59 14.92
C SER A 139 15.64 1.72 14.74
N GLY A 140 16.82 2.34 14.68
CA GLY A 140 18.12 1.68 14.68
C GLY A 140 18.69 1.31 13.32
N TRP A 141 18.06 1.74 12.22
CA TRP A 141 18.68 1.65 10.91
C TRP A 141 19.81 2.68 10.74
N LEU A 142 20.86 2.32 10.00
CA LEU A 142 21.96 3.25 9.74
C LEU A 142 21.51 4.38 8.82
N PRO A 143 21.57 5.65 9.25
CA PRO A 143 21.06 6.79 8.45
C PRO A 143 21.68 6.90 7.06
N ILE A 144 22.96 6.53 6.91
CA ILE A 144 23.66 6.55 5.61
C ILE A 144 23.10 5.52 4.61
N ARG A 145 22.35 4.53 5.10
CA ARG A 145 21.72 3.47 4.30
C ARG A 145 20.24 3.74 4.02
N ILE A 146 19.69 4.81 4.60
CA ILE A 146 18.28 5.14 4.44
C ILE A 146 18.12 6.12 3.28
N ARG A 147 17.13 5.85 2.44
CA ARG A 147 16.66 6.76 1.39
C ARG A 147 15.16 6.94 1.50
N SER A 148 14.70 8.16 1.31
CA SER A 148 13.28 8.46 1.14
C SER A 148 12.93 8.58 -0.32
N VAL A 149 11.77 8.07 -0.69
CA VAL A 149 11.20 8.23 -2.03
C VAL A 149 9.68 8.30 -1.97
N LEU A 150 9.09 9.14 -2.80
CA LEU A 150 7.65 9.18 -2.97
C LEU A 150 7.22 8.02 -3.89
N ALA A 151 6.22 7.25 -3.46
CA ALA A 151 5.68 6.20 -4.30
C ALA A 151 4.88 6.80 -5.48
N PRO A 152 5.13 6.35 -6.71
CA PRO A 152 4.35 6.77 -7.86
C PRO A 152 2.95 6.15 -7.84
N MET A 153 2.04 6.75 -8.60
CA MET A 153 0.68 6.26 -8.74
C MET A 153 0.64 4.85 -9.36
N PRO A 154 -0.11 3.89 -8.79
CA PRO A 154 -0.24 2.55 -9.34
C PRO A 154 -0.84 2.53 -10.75
N GLU A 155 -0.33 1.66 -11.61
CA GLU A 155 -0.83 1.55 -13.00
C GLU A 155 -2.19 0.84 -13.12
N TRP A 156 -2.60 0.06 -12.10
CA TRP A 156 -3.92 -0.55 -12.08
C TRP A 156 -5.08 0.48 -12.04
N ALA A 157 -4.79 1.74 -11.77
CA ALA A 157 -5.75 2.84 -11.89
C ALA A 157 -6.40 2.94 -13.30
N GLN A 158 -5.84 2.28 -14.30
CA GLN A 158 -6.38 2.22 -15.66
C GLN A 158 -7.39 1.06 -15.86
N VAL A 159 -7.61 0.21 -14.85
CA VAL A 159 -8.59 -0.87 -14.93
C VAL A 159 -9.99 -0.26 -15.06
N PRO A 160 -10.83 -0.76 -15.97
CA PRO A 160 -12.20 -0.27 -16.12
C PRO A 160 -12.93 -0.36 -14.77
N SER A 161 -13.36 0.77 -14.28
CA SER A 161 -14.12 0.87 -13.05
C SER A 161 -15.59 0.51 -13.29
N LEU A 162 -16.25 0.02 -12.26
CA LEU A 162 -17.69 -0.13 -12.28
C LEU A 162 -18.34 1.26 -12.41
N ASP A 163 -19.52 1.30 -13.03
CA ASP A 163 -20.27 2.54 -13.17
C ASP A 163 -20.62 3.14 -11.79
N ARG A 164 -20.30 4.43 -11.62
CA ARG A 164 -20.59 5.19 -10.39
C ARG A 164 -22.04 5.05 -9.95
N ASN A 165 -22.97 5.21 -10.88
CA ASN A 165 -24.38 5.21 -10.58
C ASN A 165 -24.88 3.82 -10.14
N SER A 166 -24.33 2.76 -10.72
CA SER A 166 -24.64 1.38 -10.31
C SER A 166 -24.12 1.08 -8.90
N LEU A 167 -22.91 1.49 -8.58
CA LEU A 167 -22.34 1.34 -7.23
C LEU A 167 -23.16 2.12 -6.19
N ARG A 168 -23.48 3.37 -6.48
CA ARG A 168 -24.26 4.22 -5.55
C ARG A 168 -25.67 3.67 -5.34
N ARG A 169 -26.32 3.16 -6.38
CA ARG A 169 -27.63 2.47 -6.26
C ARG A 169 -27.56 1.26 -5.35
N ASN A 170 -26.49 0.45 -5.43
CA ASN A 170 -26.30 -0.70 -4.55
C ASN A 170 -26.23 -0.31 -3.06
N TRP A 171 -25.77 0.90 -2.79
CA TRP A 171 -25.69 1.46 -1.44
C TRP A 171 -26.86 2.38 -1.10
N ASN A 172 -27.87 2.52 -1.95
CA ASN A 172 -28.98 3.49 -1.79
C ASN A 172 -28.50 4.92 -1.56
N ALA A 173 -27.33 5.28 -2.10
CA ALA A 173 -26.75 6.61 -2.00
C ALA A 173 -27.29 7.51 -3.13
N ALA A 174 -27.95 8.60 -2.76
CA ALA A 174 -28.37 9.61 -3.72
C ALA A 174 -27.15 10.36 -4.29
N ASP A 175 -27.33 11.05 -5.42
CA ASP A 175 -26.24 11.83 -6.03
C ASP A 175 -25.73 12.95 -5.13
N THR A 176 -26.59 13.46 -4.24
CA THR A 176 -26.27 14.49 -3.26
C THR A 176 -25.65 13.95 -1.97
N ASP A 177 -25.70 12.65 -1.73
CA ASP A 177 -25.10 12.03 -0.56
C ASP A 177 -23.59 11.91 -0.74
N TRP A 178 -22.86 11.94 0.35
CA TRP A 178 -21.42 11.72 0.40
C TRP A 178 -21.12 10.26 0.63
N VAL A 179 -20.30 9.67 -0.20
CA VAL A 179 -19.79 8.32 -0.01
C VAL A 179 -18.36 8.40 0.50
N ILE A 180 -18.14 7.93 1.70
CA ILE A 180 -16.88 7.94 2.42
C ILE A 180 -16.36 6.52 2.46
N GLY A 181 -15.22 6.27 1.81
CA GLY A 181 -14.53 4.99 1.86
C GLY A 181 -13.38 5.00 2.86
N VAL A 182 -13.16 3.91 3.55
CA VAL A 182 -11.96 3.75 4.38
C VAL A 182 -10.94 2.94 3.60
N LEU A 183 -9.75 3.53 3.39
CA LEU A 183 -8.66 2.81 2.75
C LEU A 183 -8.27 1.62 3.62
N PRO A 184 -8.21 0.43 3.04
CA PRO A 184 -7.94 -0.77 3.78
C PRO A 184 -6.49 -0.79 4.24
N PHE A 185 -6.30 -0.98 5.53
CA PHE A 185 -5.02 -1.38 6.14
C PHE A 185 -4.90 -2.90 6.21
N CYS A 186 -3.68 -3.35 6.37
CA CYS A 186 -3.41 -4.72 6.76
C CYS A 186 -4.08 -5.02 8.09
N ASP A 187 -4.75 -6.15 8.14
CA ASP A 187 -5.20 -6.84 9.35
C ASP A 187 -5.70 -5.98 10.52
N HIS A 188 -7.02 -5.86 10.63
CA HIS A 188 -7.70 -5.47 11.88
C HIS A 188 -7.22 -4.17 12.57
N SER A 189 -6.27 -3.44 11.99
CA SER A 189 -5.67 -2.27 12.63
C SER A 189 -6.54 -1.03 12.54
N SER A 190 -7.18 -0.80 11.40
CA SER A 190 -8.08 0.34 11.22
C SER A 190 -9.37 0.18 12.02
N ASP A 191 -9.68 1.18 12.83
CA ASP A 191 -10.84 1.15 13.71
C ASP A 191 -12.11 1.60 12.98
N ALA A 192 -12.98 0.64 12.65
CA ALA A 192 -14.27 0.91 12.03
C ALA A 192 -15.15 1.83 12.90
N LEU A 193 -15.04 1.75 14.24
CA LEU A 193 -15.76 2.65 15.15
C LEU A 193 -15.30 4.11 14.99
N PHE A 194 -14.01 4.34 14.79
CA PHE A 194 -13.51 5.70 14.55
C PHE A 194 -14.16 6.31 13.31
N ALA A 195 -14.14 5.59 12.17
CA ALA A 195 -14.76 6.03 10.93
C ALA A 195 -16.27 6.25 11.10
N PHE A 196 -16.96 5.31 11.77
CA PHE A 196 -18.38 5.39 12.05
C PHE A 196 -18.73 6.61 12.88
N HIS A 197 -18.00 6.90 13.95
CA HIS A 197 -18.22 8.07 14.77
C HIS A 197 -17.91 9.39 14.05
N ALA A 198 -16.86 9.43 13.22
CA ALA A 198 -16.54 10.61 12.40
C ALA A 198 -17.67 10.89 11.39
N MET A 199 -18.15 9.84 10.68
CA MET A 199 -19.29 9.92 9.76
C MET A 199 -20.58 10.32 10.50
N GLY A 200 -20.84 9.78 11.68
CA GLY A 200 -22.02 10.13 12.49
C GLY A 200 -22.07 11.63 12.85
N ARG A 201 -20.93 12.23 13.20
CA ARG A 201 -20.83 13.68 13.47
C ARG A 201 -21.01 14.51 12.20
N PHE A 202 -20.47 14.04 11.09
CA PHE A 202 -20.67 14.65 9.78
C PHE A 202 -22.16 14.63 9.37
N ALA A 203 -22.83 13.48 9.55
CA ALA A 203 -24.25 13.34 9.28
C ALA A 203 -25.11 14.21 10.22
N PHE A 204 -24.75 14.31 11.51
CA PHE A 204 -25.42 15.18 12.48
C PHE A 204 -25.35 16.67 12.09
N ALA A 205 -24.31 17.08 11.37
CA ALA A 205 -24.20 18.43 10.81
C ALA A 205 -25.13 18.67 9.60
N GLY A 206 -26.01 17.72 9.26
CA GLY A 206 -27.01 17.85 8.21
C GLY A 206 -26.57 17.36 6.83
N HIS A 207 -25.44 16.65 6.73
CA HIS A 207 -24.96 16.12 5.47
C HIS A 207 -25.38 14.65 5.28
N GLY A 208 -25.99 14.32 4.14
CA GLY A 208 -26.23 12.93 3.75
C GLY A 208 -24.89 12.18 3.57
N ALA A 209 -24.71 11.08 4.28
CA ALA A 209 -23.46 10.35 4.27
C ALA A 209 -23.68 8.84 4.24
N HIS A 210 -22.85 8.17 3.47
CA HIS A 210 -22.71 6.71 3.44
C HIS A 210 -21.26 6.36 3.77
N LEU A 211 -21.07 5.36 4.62
CA LEU A 211 -19.76 4.86 5.01
C LEU A 211 -19.55 3.46 4.44
N VAL A 212 -18.45 3.25 3.74
CA VAL A 212 -18.06 1.95 3.16
C VAL A 212 -16.84 1.43 3.90
N LEU A 213 -16.97 0.25 4.50
CA LEU A 213 -16.00 -0.41 5.37
C LEU A 213 -15.65 -1.80 4.86
N ASP A 214 -14.40 -2.23 5.03
CA ASP A 214 -14.05 -3.64 4.89
C ASP A 214 -14.67 -4.44 6.05
N PRO A 215 -15.38 -5.55 5.80
CA PRO A 215 -15.97 -6.39 6.84
C PRO A 215 -14.95 -6.98 7.81
N ASN A 216 -13.67 -6.99 7.48
CA ASN A 216 -12.59 -7.52 8.33
C ASN A 216 -11.90 -6.46 9.19
N MET A 217 -12.31 -5.19 9.11
CA MET A 217 -11.75 -4.14 9.98
C MET A 217 -12.00 -4.44 11.45
N ARG A 218 -11.09 -3.97 12.30
CA ARG A 218 -11.31 -4.02 13.76
C ARG A 218 -12.62 -3.34 14.11
N ASN A 219 -13.36 -3.92 15.04
CA ASN A 219 -14.67 -3.44 15.49
C ASN A 219 -15.75 -3.33 14.39
N ALA A 220 -15.58 -3.95 13.22
CA ALA A 220 -16.60 -3.97 12.18
C ALA A 220 -17.91 -4.62 12.67
N GLY A 221 -17.80 -5.66 13.50
CA GLY A 221 -18.94 -6.30 14.14
C GLY A 221 -19.70 -5.36 15.07
N ASP A 222 -18.99 -4.57 15.87
CA ASP A 222 -19.58 -3.60 16.78
C ASP A 222 -20.29 -2.48 16.01
N VAL A 223 -19.66 -1.98 14.93
CA VAL A 223 -20.27 -0.99 14.04
C VAL A 223 -21.57 -1.54 13.45
N ARG A 224 -21.57 -2.79 12.98
CA ARG A 224 -22.79 -3.42 12.44
C ARG A 224 -23.90 -3.49 13.48
N ALA A 225 -23.57 -3.89 14.71
CA ALA A 225 -24.54 -3.97 15.80
C ALA A 225 -25.08 -2.58 16.17
N ILE A 226 -24.23 -1.56 16.25
CA ILE A 226 -24.64 -0.19 16.58
C ILE A 226 -25.47 0.41 15.44
N ALA A 227 -25.05 0.25 14.19
CA ALA A 227 -25.77 0.75 13.02
C ALA A 227 -27.19 0.14 12.94
N SER A 228 -27.32 -1.16 13.27
CA SER A 228 -28.62 -1.81 13.32
C SER A 228 -29.52 -1.23 14.41
N LYS A 229 -28.99 -0.99 15.62
CA LYS A 229 -29.76 -0.40 16.74
C LYS A 229 -30.19 1.05 16.46
N LEU A 230 -29.41 1.78 15.67
CA LEU A 230 -29.68 3.17 15.31
C LEU A 230 -30.42 3.28 13.95
N GLU A 231 -30.83 2.17 13.35
CA GLU A 231 -31.49 2.12 12.04
C GLU A 231 -30.67 2.75 10.90
N LEU A 232 -29.34 2.68 11.01
CA LEU A 232 -28.38 3.23 10.06
C LEU A 232 -27.86 2.20 9.05
N ASN A 233 -28.47 1.02 8.94
CA ASN A 233 -28.03 -0.05 8.03
C ASN A 233 -28.01 0.39 6.55
N SER A 234 -28.87 1.33 6.17
CA SER A 234 -28.90 1.92 4.84
C SER A 234 -27.79 2.93 4.59
N ARG A 235 -27.00 3.29 5.59
CA ARG A 235 -25.93 4.28 5.54
C ARG A 235 -24.53 3.70 5.81
N VAL A 236 -24.46 2.47 6.31
CA VAL A 236 -23.18 1.79 6.63
C VAL A 236 -23.09 0.49 5.85
N HIS A 237 -22.12 0.42 4.96
CA HIS A 237 -21.95 -0.68 4.01
C HIS A 237 -20.68 -1.44 4.31
N PHE A 238 -20.77 -2.75 4.38
CA PHE A 238 -19.63 -3.64 4.53
C PHE A 238 -19.36 -4.33 3.21
N ASP A 239 -18.35 -3.83 2.48
CA ASP A 239 -18.06 -4.27 1.13
C ASP A 239 -16.65 -4.88 1.05
N SER A 240 -16.58 -6.16 0.76
CA SER A 240 -15.30 -6.87 0.58
C SER A 240 -14.54 -6.42 -0.67
N SER A 241 -15.19 -5.68 -1.58
CA SER A 241 -14.53 -5.08 -2.75
C SER A 241 -13.53 -3.99 -2.36
N LEU A 242 -13.56 -3.48 -1.11
CA LEU A 242 -12.51 -2.61 -0.56
C LEU A 242 -11.11 -3.24 -0.59
N LYS A 243 -11.00 -4.57 -0.64
CA LYS A 243 -9.72 -5.25 -0.89
C LYS A 243 -9.09 -4.87 -2.23
N CYS A 244 -9.94 -4.49 -3.18
CA CYS A 244 -9.58 -3.98 -4.49
C CYS A 244 -10.25 -2.60 -4.66
N PRO A 245 -9.76 -1.54 -4.00
CA PRO A 245 -10.48 -0.28 -3.87
C PRO A 245 -10.77 0.39 -5.22
N TRP A 246 -10.02 0.06 -6.27
CA TRP A 246 -10.30 0.51 -7.63
C TRP A 246 -11.65 0.06 -8.18
N LYS A 247 -12.23 -1.04 -7.66
CA LYS A 247 -13.53 -1.53 -8.09
C LYS A 247 -14.68 -0.63 -7.66
N ILE A 248 -14.52 0.09 -6.56
CA ILE A 248 -15.57 0.93 -5.98
C ILE A 248 -15.23 2.42 -5.99
N SER A 249 -14.00 2.78 -6.35
CA SER A 249 -13.52 4.16 -6.32
C SER A 249 -14.38 5.18 -7.04
N PRO A 250 -15.03 4.88 -8.19
CA PRO A 250 -15.86 5.89 -8.86
C PRO A 250 -17.02 6.39 -8.02
N ALA A 251 -17.48 5.59 -7.06
CA ALA A 251 -18.60 5.95 -6.20
C ALA A 251 -18.18 6.66 -4.91
N VAL A 252 -16.90 6.67 -4.57
CA VAL A 252 -16.36 7.26 -3.35
C VAL A 252 -16.00 8.73 -3.62
N ASP A 253 -16.40 9.62 -2.70
CA ASP A 253 -16.12 11.06 -2.77
C ASP A 253 -14.93 11.47 -1.90
N LEU A 254 -14.65 10.71 -0.83
CA LEU A 254 -13.55 10.96 0.10
C LEU A 254 -13.04 9.64 0.67
N TRP A 255 -11.72 9.46 0.65
CA TRP A 255 -11.07 8.33 1.31
C TRP A 255 -10.58 8.72 2.71
N LEU A 256 -10.80 7.87 3.69
CA LEU A 256 -10.20 8.00 5.01
C LEU A 256 -8.99 7.07 5.11
N SER A 257 -7.86 7.63 5.50
CA SER A 257 -6.66 6.91 5.92
C SER A 257 -6.57 7.03 7.44
N LEU A 258 -6.96 5.96 8.14
CA LEU A 258 -7.05 5.97 9.59
C LEU A 258 -5.74 5.50 10.20
N LYS A 259 -5.24 6.22 11.20
CA LYS A 259 -4.09 5.80 11.99
C LYS A 259 -4.53 4.83 13.08
N ASP A 260 -3.87 3.68 13.20
CA ASP A 260 -3.85 2.96 14.48
C ASP A 260 -2.72 3.50 15.36
N ILE A 261 -3.01 3.65 16.64
CA ILE A 261 -2.10 4.25 17.63
C ILE A 261 -0.83 3.40 17.84
N LYS A 262 -0.78 2.17 17.32
CA LYS A 262 0.26 1.21 17.72
C LYS A 262 1.00 0.48 16.61
N ARG A 263 0.51 0.32 15.39
CA ARG A 263 1.18 -0.44 14.29
C ARG A 263 0.54 -0.20 12.92
N ASP A 264 1.32 -0.41 11.88
CA ASP A 264 0.93 -0.77 10.51
C ASP A 264 0.21 0.28 9.67
N GLU A 265 0.66 1.52 9.77
CA GLU A 265 0.26 2.58 8.87
C GLU A 265 1.15 2.58 7.63
N THR A 266 0.54 2.57 6.44
CA THR A 266 1.32 2.68 5.21
C THR A 266 1.43 4.11 4.70
N ALA A 267 2.63 4.51 4.30
CA ALA A 267 2.90 5.76 3.62
C ALA A 267 2.34 5.78 2.17
N LEU A 268 1.83 4.65 1.67
CA LEU A 268 1.35 4.52 0.28
C LEU A 268 -0.09 5.02 0.06
N HIS A 269 -0.85 5.34 1.10
CA HIS A 269 -2.24 5.76 0.96
C HIS A 269 -2.46 6.98 0.07
N PRO A 270 -1.61 8.04 0.10
CA PRO A 270 -1.79 9.18 -0.78
C PRO A 270 -1.72 8.82 -2.27
N CYS A 271 -0.74 8.01 -2.67
CA CYS A 271 -0.61 7.61 -4.07
C CYS A 271 -1.75 6.68 -4.53
N ILE A 272 -2.30 5.86 -3.60
CA ILE A 272 -3.49 5.05 -3.87
C ILE A 272 -4.70 5.95 -4.07
N ALA A 273 -4.97 6.88 -3.15
CA ALA A 273 -6.09 7.80 -3.27
C ALA A 273 -6.02 8.62 -4.57
N ALA A 274 -4.81 9.07 -4.94
CA ALA A 274 -4.56 9.73 -6.22
C ALA A 274 -4.98 8.85 -7.41
N ALA A 275 -4.61 7.57 -7.37
CA ALA A 275 -4.98 6.60 -8.41
C ALA A 275 -6.49 6.34 -8.45
N LEU A 276 -7.14 6.33 -7.29
CA LEU A 276 -8.58 6.13 -7.15
C LEU A 276 -9.41 7.35 -7.54
N GLY A 277 -8.79 8.52 -7.67
CA GLY A 277 -9.44 9.73 -8.20
C GLY A 277 -10.29 10.50 -7.19
N ALA A 278 -10.17 10.21 -5.89
CA ALA A 278 -10.78 10.99 -4.82
C ALA A 278 -9.72 11.36 -3.77
N PRO A 279 -9.85 12.52 -3.10
CA PRO A 279 -8.87 12.97 -2.11
C PRO A 279 -8.89 12.06 -0.87
N VAL A 280 -7.78 12.09 -0.13
CA VAL A 280 -7.63 11.37 1.13
C VAL A 280 -7.64 12.34 2.31
N LEU A 281 -8.30 11.94 3.40
CA LEU A 281 -8.22 12.58 4.71
C LEU A 281 -7.46 11.65 5.67
N THR A 282 -6.41 12.17 6.27
CA THR A 282 -5.59 11.43 7.24
C THR A 282 -5.33 12.23 8.51
N SER A 283 -4.70 11.61 9.49
CA SER A 283 -4.31 12.25 10.76
C SER A 283 -2.94 12.90 10.66
N ALA A 284 -2.79 14.07 11.26
CA ALA A 284 -1.46 14.66 11.47
C ALA A 284 -0.56 13.70 12.29
N GLY A 285 0.70 13.59 11.86
CA GLY A 285 1.66 12.64 12.43
C GLY A 285 1.48 11.20 11.96
N SER A 286 0.65 10.97 10.94
CA SER A 286 0.61 9.71 10.21
C SER A 286 1.69 9.67 9.11
N PHE A 287 2.15 8.47 8.74
CA PHE A 287 3.09 8.35 7.60
C PHE A 287 2.42 8.77 6.28
N ALA A 288 1.13 8.54 6.14
CA ALA A 288 0.35 9.03 5.03
C ALA A 288 0.35 10.56 4.92
N ALA A 289 0.39 11.27 6.04
CA ALA A 289 0.44 12.75 6.04
C ALA A 289 1.72 13.30 5.39
N GLY A 290 2.84 12.57 5.47
CA GLY A 290 4.09 12.95 4.82
C GLY A 290 4.01 12.99 3.28
N GLY A 291 3.04 12.30 2.69
CA GLY A 291 2.77 12.33 1.25
C GLY A 291 1.71 13.34 0.80
N ILE A 292 1.20 14.19 1.71
CA ILE A 292 0.06 15.08 1.46
C ILE A 292 0.46 16.53 1.77
N GLU A 293 0.09 17.44 0.89
CA GLU A 293 0.06 18.87 1.15
C GLU A 293 -1.37 19.28 1.49
N HIS A 294 -1.59 19.64 2.77
CA HIS A 294 -2.93 19.92 3.31
C HIS A 294 -3.66 20.99 2.49
N GLN A 295 -4.91 20.70 2.10
CA GLN A 295 -5.80 21.52 1.26
C GLN A 295 -5.31 21.72 -0.19
N VAL A 296 -4.22 21.11 -0.60
CA VAL A 296 -3.72 21.14 -1.98
C VAL A 296 -4.02 19.82 -2.69
N ASP A 297 -3.57 18.70 -2.12
CA ASP A 297 -3.73 17.37 -2.73
C ASP A 297 -4.36 16.33 -1.79
N GLY A 298 -4.77 16.77 -0.59
CA GLY A 298 -5.50 15.99 0.40
C GLY A 298 -5.78 16.78 1.67
N LEU A 299 -6.28 16.11 2.68
CA LEU A 299 -6.66 16.71 3.96
C LEU A 299 -5.89 16.06 5.10
N ILE A 300 -5.39 16.88 6.02
CA ILE A 300 -4.72 16.44 7.24
C ILE A 300 -5.49 16.98 8.44
N ALA A 301 -6.12 16.09 9.20
CA ALA A 301 -6.81 16.44 10.44
C ALA A 301 -5.88 16.31 11.64
N ARG A 302 -6.12 17.10 12.69
CA ARG A 302 -5.56 16.79 14.01
C ARG A 302 -6.05 15.41 14.47
N PRO A 303 -5.31 14.69 15.33
CA PRO A 303 -5.78 13.43 15.88
C PRO A 303 -7.13 13.58 16.59
N GLY A 304 -8.05 12.66 16.30
CA GLY A 304 -9.34 12.56 16.98
C GLY A 304 -10.56 12.70 16.07
N ILE A 305 -11.64 12.05 16.48
CA ILE A 305 -12.90 11.94 15.74
C ILE A 305 -13.49 13.29 15.36
N ASN A 306 -13.46 14.26 16.31
CA ASN A 306 -14.00 15.61 16.08
C ASN A 306 -13.25 16.36 14.99
N ALA A 307 -11.92 16.23 14.96
CA ALA A 307 -11.09 16.90 13.96
C ALA A 307 -11.33 16.30 12.57
N PHE A 308 -11.45 14.97 12.46
CA PHE A 308 -11.82 14.33 11.20
C PHE A 308 -13.18 14.80 10.70
N ALA A 309 -14.21 14.77 11.57
CA ALA A 309 -15.54 15.25 11.21
C ALA A 309 -15.51 16.74 10.81
N PHE A 310 -14.72 17.57 11.48
CA PHE A 310 -14.56 18.98 11.13
C PHE A 310 -13.99 19.15 9.72
N GLU A 311 -12.89 18.46 9.38
CA GLU A 311 -12.30 18.54 8.04
C GLU A 311 -13.27 18.03 6.96
N MET A 312 -14.03 16.98 7.23
CA MET A 312 -15.09 16.49 6.33
C MET A 312 -16.16 17.56 6.10
N ILE A 313 -16.63 18.24 7.17
CA ILE A 313 -17.62 19.32 7.08
C ILE A 313 -17.06 20.52 6.31
N GLN A 314 -15.79 20.88 6.50
CA GLN A 314 -15.18 21.97 5.72
C GLN A 314 -15.06 21.61 4.24
N ALA A 315 -14.71 20.34 3.94
CA ALA A 315 -14.56 19.86 2.59
C ALA A 315 -15.88 19.93 1.78
N VAL A 316 -17.00 19.53 2.39
CA VAL A 316 -18.31 19.56 1.69
C VAL A 316 -18.83 20.96 1.42
N LYS A 317 -18.41 21.96 2.20
CA LYS A 317 -18.75 23.37 1.94
C LYS A 317 -18.08 23.92 0.67
N LYS A 318 -17.06 23.21 0.18
CA LYS A 318 -16.27 23.62 -0.99
C LYS A 318 -16.08 22.40 -1.93
N PRO A 319 -17.12 21.89 -2.62
CA PRO A 319 -17.02 20.71 -3.45
C PRO A 319 -15.97 20.81 -4.58
N SER A 320 -15.79 22.01 -5.13
CA SER A 320 -14.74 22.26 -6.14
C SER A 320 -13.33 22.06 -5.61
N MET A 321 -13.10 22.29 -4.32
CA MET A 321 -11.82 22.06 -3.67
C MET A 321 -11.46 20.58 -3.64
N LEU A 322 -12.41 19.69 -3.38
CA LEU A 322 -12.15 18.24 -3.40
C LEU A 322 -11.77 17.73 -4.80
N ALA A 323 -12.45 18.22 -5.84
CA ALA A 323 -12.09 17.90 -7.23
C ALA A 323 -10.69 18.42 -7.59
N GLN A 324 -10.35 19.64 -7.15
CA GLN A 324 -9.02 20.21 -7.32
C GLN A 324 -7.95 19.39 -6.58
N MET A 325 -8.20 18.99 -5.33
CA MET A 325 -7.30 18.14 -4.56
C MET A 325 -7.08 16.78 -5.23
N ALA A 326 -8.13 16.13 -5.70
CA ALA A 326 -8.02 14.86 -6.42
C ALA A 326 -7.18 15.01 -7.69
N SER A 327 -7.36 16.11 -8.42
CA SER A 327 -6.56 16.42 -9.61
C SER A 327 -5.10 16.70 -9.24
N ALA A 328 -4.84 17.53 -8.24
CA ALA A 328 -3.49 17.86 -7.78
C ALA A 328 -2.73 16.62 -7.26
N SER A 329 -3.40 15.79 -6.47
CA SER A 329 -2.84 14.52 -5.98
C SER A 329 -2.46 13.59 -7.15
N ARG A 330 -3.33 13.49 -8.16
CA ARG A 330 -3.06 12.71 -9.36
C ARG A 330 -1.86 13.27 -10.14
N VAL A 331 -1.79 14.57 -10.36
CA VAL A 331 -0.66 15.22 -11.03
C VAL A 331 0.64 14.94 -10.29
N ARG A 332 0.64 15.05 -8.97
CA ARG A 332 1.82 14.79 -8.13
C ARG A 332 2.32 13.36 -8.26
N HIS A 333 1.45 12.38 -8.04
CA HIS A 333 1.84 10.97 -8.02
C HIS A 333 1.96 10.31 -9.39
N ALA A 334 1.30 10.85 -10.44
CA ALA A 334 1.42 10.36 -11.80
C ALA A 334 2.56 11.02 -12.58
N SER A 335 3.25 12.01 -12.00
CA SER A 335 4.30 12.74 -12.72
C SER A 335 5.44 11.80 -13.11
N GLU A 336 5.95 12.00 -14.33
CA GLU A 336 7.10 11.23 -14.83
C GLU A 336 8.33 11.44 -13.94
N SER A 337 8.49 12.63 -13.36
CA SER A 337 9.57 12.91 -12.41
C SER A 337 9.51 12.04 -11.18
N VAL A 338 8.34 11.84 -10.56
CA VAL A 338 8.17 10.95 -9.40
C VAL A 338 8.48 9.50 -9.79
N ARG A 339 7.98 9.05 -10.94
CA ARG A 339 8.27 7.72 -11.48
C ARG A 339 9.77 7.52 -11.70
N GLN A 340 10.43 8.47 -12.32
CA GLN A 340 11.87 8.39 -12.61
C GLN A 340 12.70 8.41 -11.33
N VAL A 341 12.38 9.26 -10.35
CA VAL A 341 13.04 9.30 -9.04
C VAL A 341 12.89 7.95 -8.33
N PHE A 342 11.68 7.39 -8.33
CA PHE A 342 11.42 6.07 -7.75
C PHE A 342 12.25 4.98 -8.44
N PHE A 343 12.24 4.93 -9.77
CA PHE A 343 13.00 3.95 -10.54
C PHE A 343 14.51 4.07 -10.30
N THR A 344 15.02 5.29 -10.30
CA THR A 344 16.43 5.56 -10.00
C THR A 344 16.79 5.10 -8.59
N ALA A 345 15.97 5.40 -7.60
CA ALA A 345 16.20 4.97 -6.21
C ALA A 345 16.23 3.44 -6.06
N ILE A 346 15.33 2.73 -6.74
CA ILE A 346 15.33 1.26 -6.78
C ILE A 346 16.64 0.72 -7.38
N GLN A 347 17.04 1.22 -8.55
CA GLN A 347 18.25 0.78 -9.26
C GLN A 347 19.52 1.07 -8.45
N GLU A 348 19.65 2.27 -7.90
CA GLU A 348 20.82 2.66 -7.11
C GLU A 348 20.88 1.88 -5.78
N SER A 349 19.73 1.56 -5.14
CA SER A 349 19.74 0.73 -3.94
C SER A 349 20.24 -0.68 -4.24
N VAL A 350 19.82 -1.27 -5.35
CA VAL A 350 20.33 -2.58 -5.81
C VAL A 350 21.83 -2.49 -6.16
N GLN A 351 22.25 -1.44 -6.87
CA GLN A 351 23.65 -1.23 -7.23
C GLN A 351 24.56 -1.08 -6.02
N ARG A 352 24.09 -0.46 -4.95
CA ARG A 352 24.88 -0.27 -3.71
C ARG A 352 25.13 -1.58 -2.97
N VAL A 353 24.12 -2.46 -2.89
CA VAL A 353 24.29 -3.76 -2.21
C VAL A 353 24.96 -4.80 -3.10
N CYS A 354 24.87 -4.66 -4.43
CA CYS A 354 25.48 -5.55 -5.39
C CYS A 354 26.19 -4.74 -6.51
N PRO A 355 27.38 -4.18 -6.23
CA PRO A 355 28.14 -3.44 -7.23
C PRO A 355 28.42 -4.30 -8.47
N GLY A 356 28.17 -3.71 -9.65
CA GLY A 356 28.42 -4.40 -10.92
C GLY A 356 27.26 -5.26 -11.45
N ILE A 357 26.13 -5.39 -10.75
CA ILE A 357 24.98 -6.17 -11.21
C ILE A 357 24.50 -5.74 -12.61
N PHE A 358 24.44 -4.43 -12.87
CA PHE A 358 24.00 -3.91 -14.16
C PHE A 358 25.08 -4.05 -15.27
N SER A 359 26.36 -4.07 -14.90
CA SER A 359 27.45 -4.31 -15.85
C SER A 359 27.51 -5.77 -16.31
N GLN A 360 27.20 -6.70 -15.42
CA GLN A 360 27.14 -8.13 -15.75
C GLN A 360 25.92 -8.46 -16.64
N ALA A 361 24.78 -7.80 -16.39
CA ALA A 361 23.59 -7.98 -17.21
C ALA A 361 23.79 -7.48 -18.67
N ALA A 362 24.57 -6.44 -18.89
CA ALA A 362 24.91 -5.96 -20.22
C ALA A 362 25.79 -6.93 -21.04
N GLY A 363 26.49 -7.83 -20.37
CA GLY A 363 27.36 -8.87 -21.01
C GLY A 363 26.67 -10.22 -21.19
N LEU A 364 25.48 -10.43 -20.65
CA LEU A 364 24.74 -11.68 -20.86
C LEU A 364 24.05 -11.63 -22.23
N PRO A 365 24.24 -12.67 -23.10
CA PRO A 365 23.45 -12.76 -24.32
C PRO A 365 21.98 -12.81 -23.94
N ALA A 366 21.16 -12.00 -24.65
CA ALA A 366 19.72 -11.96 -24.44
C ALA A 366 19.19 -13.40 -24.27
N ALA A 367 18.61 -13.67 -23.09
CA ALA A 367 18.25 -15.01 -22.68
C ALA A 367 17.36 -15.67 -23.74
N SER A 368 18.01 -16.43 -24.59
CA SER A 368 17.35 -17.32 -25.53
C SER A 368 16.77 -18.47 -24.71
N LYS A 369 15.43 -18.50 -24.65
CA LYS A 369 14.65 -19.71 -24.41
C LYS A 369 14.55 -20.22 -22.97
N PHE A 370 13.67 -19.61 -22.20
CA PHE A 370 12.78 -20.41 -21.37
C PHE A 370 11.38 -20.42 -22.03
N ALA A 371 11.30 -21.11 -23.17
CA ALA A 371 10.04 -21.53 -23.74
C ALA A 371 9.80 -22.99 -23.28
N ALA A 372 8.64 -23.15 -22.67
CA ALA A 372 7.90 -24.41 -22.57
C ALA A 372 8.60 -25.60 -21.91
N ALA A 373 8.33 -25.82 -20.64
CA ALA A 373 8.07 -27.13 -20.08
C ALA A 373 6.72 -27.09 -19.38
N SER A 374 5.67 -27.05 -20.17
CA SER A 374 4.31 -27.44 -19.80
C SER A 374 4.06 -28.80 -20.47
N THR A 375 4.23 -29.85 -19.73
CA THR A 375 3.50 -31.11 -19.80
C THR A 375 3.36 -31.69 -18.42
#